data_4c000f424e7acf1eae38981e48557bbc
#
_entry.id   4c000f424e7acf1eae38981e48557bbc
#
_cell.length_a   1.000
_cell.length_b   1.000
_cell.length_c   1.000
_cell.angle_alpha   90.00
_cell.angle_beta   90.00
_cell.angle_gamma   90.00
#
_symmetry.space_group_name_H-M   'P 1'
#
loop_
_entity.id
_entity.type
_entity.pdbx_description
1 polymer ?
#
loop_
_entity_poly.entity_id
_entity_poly.type
_entity_poly.pdbx_seq_one_letter_code
_entity_poly.pdbx_strand_id
1 'polypeptide(L)'
;MEESYVYRQQKKLRCGYTTGTCAAAASLAAAALLLQNESTDLPVTVDTPKGIRLNLEAELVKAGEDFRICRVRKDGGDDPDVTNGMWIYARVGFSNSGEEKSGWIEHKNDKIILYLSGGVGVNDMFQHIIFLIVQFN
;
A
#
# COMPACT_ATOMS: atom_id res chain seq x y z
N MET A 1 -18.45 5.23 -2.29
CA MET A 1 -17.87 4.01 -1.68
C MET A 1 -18.96 3.32 -0.89
N GLU A 2 -19.13 2.04 -1.12
CA GLU A 2 -20.07 1.24 -0.36
C GLU A 2 -19.47 0.82 0.97
N GLU A 3 -20.27 0.88 2.00
CA GLU A 3 -19.85 0.41 3.32
C GLU A 3 -20.46 -0.97 3.57
N SER A 4 -19.66 -1.86 4.12
CA SER A 4 -20.09 -3.19 4.55
C SER A 4 -20.31 -3.20 6.06
N TYR A 5 -21.22 -4.02 6.51
CA TYR A 5 -21.57 -4.14 7.94
C TYR A 5 -21.59 -5.60 8.36
N VAL A 6 -21.17 -5.85 9.59
CA VAL A 6 -21.31 -7.14 10.27
C VAL A 6 -21.95 -6.92 11.64
N TYR A 7 -22.52 -7.96 12.20
CA TYR A 7 -23.10 -7.91 13.54
C TYR A 7 -22.20 -8.69 14.51
N ARG A 8 -21.86 -8.07 15.65
CA ARG A 8 -21.13 -8.68 16.75
C ARG A 8 -21.84 -8.41 18.05
N GLN A 9 -22.11 -9.44 18.84
CA GLN A 9 -22.81 -9.29 20.13
C GLN A 9 -24.08 -8.46 19.98
N GLN A 10 -24.83 -8.71 18.92
CA GLN A 10 -26.08 -8.00 18.58
C GLN A 10 -25.89 -6.51 18.27
N LYS A 11 -24.65 -6.07 18.01
CA LYS A 11 -24.37 -4.72 17.55
C LYS A 11 -24.01 -4.72 16.06
N LYS A 12 -24.54 -3.74 15.34
CA LYS A 12 -24.16 -3.52 13.95
C LYS A 12 -22.86 -2.72 13.93
N LEU A 13 -21.81 -3.30 13.35
CA LEU A 13 -20.51 -2.65 13.22
C LEU A 13 -20.18 -2.39 11.77
N ARG A 14 -19.65 -1.20 11.48
CA ARG A 14 -19.16 -0.86 10.15
C ARG A 14 -17.84 -1.57 9.92
N CYS A 15 -17.71 -2.28 8.81
CA CYS A 15 -16.44 -2.89 8.39
C CYS A 15 -15.52 -1.84 7.79
N GLY A 16 -14.26 -1.90 8.16
CA GLY A 16 -13.22 -1.05 7.58
C GLY A 16 -12.33 -1.80 6.61
N TYR A 17 -11.18 -1.22 6.33
CA TYR A 17 -10.18 -1.77 5.43
C TYR A 17 -9.13 -2.53 6.22
N THR A 18 -8.57 -3.59 5.64
CA THR A 18 -7.43 -4.28 6.25
C THR A 18 -6.14 -3.51 5.99
N THR A 19 -5.11 -3.80 6.79
CA THR A 19 -3.76 -3.27 6.56
C THR A 19 -3.26 -3.66 5.17
N GLY A 20 -3.52 -4.92 4.75
CA GLY A 20 -3.13 -5.39 3.42
C GLY A 20 -3.79 -4.61 2.29
N THR A 21 -5.07 -4.28 2.44
CA THR A 21 -5.79 -3.46 1.46
C THR A 21 -5.20 -2.05 1.35
N CYS A 22 -4.89 -1.42 2.49
CA CYS A 22 -4.24 -0.11 2.51
C CYS A 22 -2.85 -0.16 1.88
N ALA A 23 -2.08 -1.21 2.16
CA ALA A 23 -0.76 -1.40 1.57
C ALA A 23 -0.85 -1.57 0.05
N ALA A 24 -1.81 -2.35 -0.43
CA ALA A 24 -2.05 -2.53 -1.86
C ALA A 24 -2.41 -1.21 -2.53
N ALA A 25 -3.28 -0.41 -1.91
CA ALA A 25 -3.69 0.89 -2.45
C ALA A 25 -2.51 1.87 -2.51
N ALA A 26 -1.71 1.95 -1.44
CA ALA A 26 -0.54 2.82 -1.41
C ALA A 26 0.50 2.39 -2.45
N SER A 27 0.72 1.09 -2.62
CA SER A 27 1.64 0.55 -3.61
C SER A 27 1.17 0.82 -5.04
N LEU A 28 -0.13 0.64 -5.30
CA LEU A 28 -0.71 0.91 -6.62
C LEU A 28 -0.57 2.38 -6.99
N ALA A 29 -0.85 3.28 -6.05
CA ALA A 29 -0.71 4.71 -6.28
C ALA A 29 0.74 5.09 -6.55
N ALA A 30 1.67 4.60 -5.73
CA ALA A 30 3.10 4.88 -5.90
C ALA A 30 3.62 4.35 -7.23
N ALA A 31 3.22 3.14 -7.61
CA ALA A 31 3.61 2.54 -8.89
C ALA A 31 3.06 3.33 -10.08
N ALA A 32 1.79 3.72 -10.01
CA ALA A 32 1.16 4.49 -11.08
C ALA A 32 1.84 5.85 -11.27
N LEU A 33 2.13 6.55 -10.18
CA LEU A 33 2.81 7.83 -10.24
C LEU A 33 4.24 7.68 -10.77
N LEU A 34 4.94 6.64 -10.36
CA LEU A 34 6.30 6.37 -10.82
C LEU A 34 6.34 6.09 -12.32
N LEU A 35 5.46 5.22 -12.81
CA LEU A 35 5.40 4.82 -14.22
C LEU A 35 4.96 5.97 -15.12
N GLN A 36 4.12 6.86 -14.62
CA GLN A 36 3.62 8.03 -15.37
C GLN A 36 4.50 9.27 -15.15
N ASN A 37 5.50 9.15 -14.31
CA ASN A 37 6.37 10.27 -13.91
C ASN A 37 5.59 11.48 -13.40
N GLU A 38 4.60 11.22 -12.56
CA GLU A 38 3.77 12.24 -11.95
C GLU A 38 4.08 12.39 -10.46
N SER A 39 3.70 13.52 -9.88
CA SER A 39 3.96 13.85 -8.49
C SER A 39 2.75 14.58 -7.90
N THR A 40 1.67 13.84 -7.65
CA THR A 40 0.43 14.37 -7.09
C THR A 40 -0.26 13.27 -6.29
N ASP A 41 -1.19 13.68 -5.42
CA ASP A 41 -2.04 12.72 -4.75
C ASP A 41 -2.92 12.00 -5.77
N LEU A 42 -3.24 10.74 -5.50
CA LEU A 42 -3.94 9.91 -6.46
C LEU A 42 -5.04 9.09 -5.80
N PRO A 43 -6.28 9.22 -6.26
CA PRO A 43 -7.32 8.27 -5.86
C PRO A 43 -7.07 6.93 -6.55
N VAL A 44 -7.24 5.85 -5.82
CA VAL A 44 -7.05 4.49 -6.33
C VAL A 44 -8.24 3.62 -6.01
N THR A 45 -8.50 2.67 -6.91
CA THR A 45 -9.53 1.66 -6.71
C THR A 45 -8.85 0.32 -6.52
N VAL A 46 -9.19 -0.38 -5.45
CA VAL A 46 -8.68 -1.71 -5.16
C VAL A 46 -9.83 -2.68 -4.97
N ASP A 47 -9.64 -3.91 -5.44
CA ASP A 47 -10.57 -5.00 -5.22
C ASP A 47 -10.06 -5.84 -4.07
N THR A 48 -10.90 -6.04 -3.04
CA THR A 48 -10.54 -6.86 -1.89
C THR A 48 -10.72 -8.34 -2.20
N PRO A 49 -10.07 -9.24 -1.43
CA PRO A 49 -10.31 -10.67 -1.60
C PRO A 49 -11.77 -11.10 -1.42
N LYS A 50 -12.56 -10.31 -0.71
CA LYS A 50 -14.00 -10.57 -0.53
C LYS A 50 -14.85 -10.11 -1.72
N GLY A 51 -14.22 -9.56 -2.76
CA GLY A 51 -14.93 -9.06 -3.94
C GLY A 51 -15.52 -7.67 -3.79
N ILE A 52 -15.12 -6.93 -2.78
CA ILE A 52 -15.57 -5.56 -2.56
C ILE A 52 -14.61 -4.61 -3.25
N ARG A 53 -15.15 -3.67 -4.03
CA ARG A 53 -14.35 -2.62 -4.68
C ARG A 53 -14.35 -1.37 -3.80
N LEU A 54 -13.15 -0.90 -3.46
CA LEU A 54 -12.94 0.26 -2.61
C LEU A 54 -12.24 1.37 -3.37
N ASN A 55 -12.72 2.60 -3.18
CA ASN A 55 -12.05 3.79 -3.67
C ASN A 55 -11.35 4.46 -2.48
N LEU A 56 -10.04 4.58 -2.56
CA LEU A 56 -9.22 5.11 -1.48
C LEU A 56 -8.38 6.29 -1.98
N GLU A 57 -8.18 7.26 -1.10
CA GLU A 57 -7.29 8.38 -1.38
C GLU A 57 -5.88 8.02 -0.93
N ALA A 58 -4.93 8.08 -1.85
CA ALA A 58 -3.52 7.89 -1.54
C ALA A 58 -2.81 9.23 -1.63
N GLU A 59 -2.09 9.57 -0.56
CA GLU A 59 -1.32 10.80 -0.51
C GLU A 59 0.12 10.55 -0.93
N LEU A 60 0.66 11.40 -1.78
CA LEU A 60 2.07 11.38 -2.14
C LEU A 60 2.88 11.97 -0.99
N VAL A 61 3.79 11.19 -0.44
CA VAL A 61 4.68 11.63 0.65
C VAL A 61 5.99 12.17 0.09
N LYS A 62 6.56 11.49 -0.90
CA LYS A 62 7.83 11.88 -1.50
C LYS A 62 7.93 11.35 -2.92
N ALA A 63 8.46 12.17 -3.81
CA ALA A 63 8.76 11.81 -5.18
C ALA A 63 10.26 11.97 -5.43
N GLY A 64 10.91 10.90 -5.76
CA GLY A 64 12.30 10.90 -6.21
C GLY A 64 12.39 10.68 -7.70
N GLU A 65 13.60 10.65 -8.22
CA GLU A 65 13.86 10.44 -9.63
C GLU A 65 13.41 9.05 -10.09
N ASP A 66 13.60 8.04 -9.25
CA ASP A 66 13.35 6.64 -9.55
C ASP A 66 12.45 5.95 -8.51
N PHE A 67 11.75 6.72 -7.69
CA PHE A 67 10.83 6.15 -6.70
C PHE A 67 9.69 7.10 -6.36
N ARG A 68 8.65 6.52 -5.77
CA ARG A 68 7.54 7.26 -5.16
C ARG A 68 7.20 6.63 -3.83
N ILE A 69 6.84 7.46 -2.86
CA ILE A 69 6.31 7.02 -1.58
C ILE A 69 4.90 7.58 -1.45
N CYS A 70 3.93 6.70 -1.28
CA CYS A 70 2.54 7.07 -1.02
C CYS A 70 2.07 6.47 0.29
N ARG A 71 1.00 7.02 0.83
CA ARG A 71 0.39 6.51 2.05
C ARG A 71 -1.12 6.51 1.95
N VAL A 72 -1.74 5.59 2.67
CA VAL A 72 -3.19 5.49 2.81
C VAL A 72 -3.51 5.34 4.28
N ARG A 73 -4.51 6.06 4.75
CA ARG A 73 -4.96 5.95 6.14
C ARG A 73 -5.83 4.72 6.31
N LYS A 74 -5.48 3.89 7.29
CA LYS A 74 -6.27 2.71 7.59
C LYS A 74 -7.54 3.11 8.33
N ASP A 75 -8.70 2.73 7.78
CA ASP A 75 -10.00 2.84 8.43
C ASP A 75 -10.43 1.43 8.84
N GLY A 76 -10.33 1.14 10.13
CA GLY A 76 -10.72 -0.15 10.69
C GLY A 76 -12.22 -0.30 10.91
N GLY A 77 -13.02 0.68 10.48
CA GLY A 77 -14.45 0.68 10.75
C GLY A 77 -14.73 0.97 12.22
N ASP A 78 -15.70 0.26 12.78
CA ASP A 78 -16.10 0.42 14.19
C ASP A 78 -15.40 -0.60 15.10
N ASP A 79 -14.51 -1.44 14.55
CA ASP A 79 -13.74 -2.40 15.33
C ASP A 79 -12.62 -1.67 16.07
N PRO A 80 -12.46 -1.86 17.38
CA PRO A 80 -11.41 -1.18 18.16
C PRO A 80 -10.03 -1.80 17.94
N ASP A 81 -9.54 -1.76 16.72
CA ASP A 81 -8.21 -2.22 16.36
C ASP A 81 -7.19 -1.12 16.66
N VAL A 82 -6.06 -1.50 17.27
CA VAL A 82 -4.99 -0.57 17.58
C VAL A 82 -4.36 0.08 16.35
N THR A 83 -4.55 -0.50 15.17
CA THR A 83 -4.04 0.05 13.90
C THR A 83 -5.04 0.96 13.20
N ASN A 84 -6.25 1.13 13.73
CA ASN A 84 -7.25 2.01 13.15
C ASN A 84 -6.76 3.47 13.19
N GLY A 85 -6.82 4.13 12.05
CA GLY A 85 -6.36 5.51 11.90
C GLY A 85 -4.87 5.65 11.60
N MET A 86 -4.11 4.56 11.61
CA MET A 86 -2.70 4.60 11.26
C MET A 86 -2.51 4.78 9.77
N TRP A 87 -1.39 5.39 9.41
CA TRP A 87 -1.00 5.52 8.02
C TRP A 87 -0.19 4.32 7.58
N ILE A 88 -0.53 3.78 6.42
CA ILE A 88 0.21 2.68 5.80
C ILE A 88 0.95 3.24 4.59
N TYR A 89 2.25 3.10 4.58
CA TYR A 89 3.13 3.66 3.56
C TYR A 89 3.58 2.57 2.59
N ALA A 90 3.82 2.97 1.35
CA ALA A 90 4.48 2.12 0.37
C ALA A 90 5.51 2.93 -0.40
N ARG A 91 6.71 2.40 -0.49
CA ARG A 91 7.77 2.93 -1.35
C ARG A 91 7.93 2.01 -2.54
N VAL A 92 7.70 2.52 -3.73
CA VAL A 92 7.88 1.79 -4.97
C VAL A 92 9.01 2.44 -5.75
N GLY A 93 9.98 1.66 -6.15
CA GLY A 93 11.13 2.14 -6.89
C GLY A 93 11.58 1.17 -7.97
N PHE A 94 12.37 1.68 -8.90
CA PHE A 94 13.04 0.84 -9.88
C PHE A 94 14.33 0.28 -9.28
N SER A 95 14.66 -0.94 -9.66
CA SER A 95 15.89 -1.57 -9.22
C SER A 95 17.12 -0.99 -9.94
N ASN A 96 18.12 -0.65 -9.16
CA ASN A 96 19.45 -0.40 -9.69
C ASN A 96 20.25 -1.70 -9.65
N SER A 97 21.07 -1.94 -10.66
CA SER A 97 21.96 -3.10 -10.66
C SER A 97 22.89 -3.05 -9.46
N GLY A 98 23.03 -4.15 -8.75
CA GLY A 98 23.88 -4.25 -7.57
C GLY A 98 23.20 -3.96 -6.25
N GLU A 99 21.92 -3.64 -6.26
CA GLU A 99 21.15 -3.43 -5.05
C GLU A 99 20.94 -4.74 -4.29
N GLU A 100 21.18 -4.71 -2.97
CA GLU A 100 21.04 -5.90 -2.13
C GLU A 100 19.58 -6.18 -1.84
N LYS A 101 19.11 -7.38 -2.17
CA LYS A 101 17.72 -7.80 -1.97
C LYS A 101 17.61 -9.07 -1.14
N SER A 102 18.63 -9.36 -0.34
CA SER A 102 18.62 -10.53 0.53
C SER A 102 17.48 -10.44 1.54
N GLY A 103 16.72 -11.51 1.66
CA GLY A 103 15.54 -11.56 2.56
C GLY A 103 14.27 -10.97 1.98
N TRP A 104 14.29 -10.47 0.76
CA TRP A 104 13.10 -9.97 0.08
C TRP A 104 12.34 -11.12 -0.58
N ILE A 105 11.02 -10.97 -0.66
CA ILE A 105 10.17 -11.90 -1.40
C ILE A 105 10.26 -11.51 -2.88
N GLU A 106 10.53 -12.50 -3.74
CA GLU A 106 10.60 -12.29 -5.18
C GLU A 106 9.39 -12.85 -5.88
N HIS A 107 8.80 -12.07 -6.78
CA HIS A 107 7.76 -12.51 -7.68
C HIS A 107 8.16 -12.15 -9.11
N LYS A 108 8.22 -13.14 -9.99
CA LYS A 108 8.82 -12.98 -11.31
C LYS A 108 7.90 -13.49 -12.41
N ASN A 109 7.86 -12.76 -13.52
CA ASN A 109 7.28 -13.22 -14.79
C ASN A 109 8.23 -12.89 -15.93
N ASP A 110 7.76 -13.06 -17.18
CA ASP A 110 8.60 -12.85 -18.38
C ASP A 110 9.09 -11.40 -18.55
N LYS A 111 8.39 -10.45 -17.97
CA LYS A 111 8.60 -9.02 -18.23
C LYS A 111 9.19 -8.27 -17.06
N ILE A 112 8.83 -8.65 -15.84
CA ILE A 112 9.25 -7.93 -14.65
C ILE A 112 9.61 -8.88 -13.51
N ILE A 113 10.42 -8.39 -12.61
CA ILE A 113 10.69 -9.01 -11.32
C ILE A 113 10.26 -8.02 -10.26
N LEU A 114 9.42 -8.45 -9.33
CA LEU A 114 9.02 -7.65 -8.18
C LEU A 114 9.73 -8.18 -6.94
N TYR A 115 10.35 -7.27 -6.20
CA TYR A 115 10.95 -7.58 -4.91
C TYR A 115 10.15 -6.86 -3.84
N LEU A 116 9.63 -7.60 -2.89
CA LEU A 116 8.77 -7.09 -1.84
C LEU A 116 9.41 -7.31 -0.48
N SER A 117 9.47 -6.27 0.31
CA SER A 117 9.89 -6.34 1.70
C SER A 117 8.86 -5.63 2.59
N GLY A 118 8.48 -6.29 3.67
CA GLY A 118 7.75 -5.64 4.74
C GLY A 118 8.75 -4.78 5.50
N GLY A 119 8.67 -3.47 5.29
CA GLY A 119 9.61 -2.56 5.88
C GLY A 119 9.43 -2.45 7.39
N VAL A 120 10.53 -2.52 8.11
CA VAL A 120 10.57 -2.04 9.48
C VAL A 120 10.80 -0.54 9.38
N GLY A 121 9.95 0.26 9.99
CA GLY A 121 10.11 1.69 9.95
C GLY A 121 11.46 2.12 10.51
N VAL A 122 12.14 3.01 9.80
CA VAL A 122 13.44 3.54 10.21
C VAL A 122 13.25 4.61 11.28
N ASN A 123 12.03 5.11 11.41
CA ASN A 123 11.62 6.04 12.46
C ASN A 123 10.11 5.96 12.65
N ASP A 124 9.57 6.66 13.62
CA ASP A 124 8.15 6.61 13.97
C ASP A 124 7.23 6.98 12.81
N MET A 125 7.72 7.72 11.84
CA MET A 125 6.93 8.16 10.69
C MET A 125 6.65 7.03 9.71
N PHE A 126 7.49 5.97 9.68
CA PHE A 126 7.40 4.87 8.74
C PHE A 126 7.14 3.52 9.42
N GLN A 127 6.31 3.52 10.46
CA GLN A 127 6.03 2.31 11.24
C GLN A 127 5.43 1.16 10.42
N HIS A 128 4.70 1.48 9.36
CA HIS A 128 4.06 0.49 8.50
C HIS A 128 4.38 0.82 7.04
N ILE A 129 5.63 0.63 6.67
CA ILE A 129 6.05 0.84 5.29
C ILE A 129 6.31 -0.48 4.58
N ILE A 130 5.87 -0.58 3.34
CA ILE A 130 6.16 -1.68 2.44
C ILE A 130 7.12 -1.15 1.38
N PHE A 131 8.18 -1.89 1.12
CA PHE A 131 9.11 -1.58 0.04
C PHE A 131 8.86 -2.51 -1.14
N LEU A 132 8.65 -1.93 -2.30
CA LEU A 132 8.48 -2.67 -3.55
C LEU A 132 9.50 -2.16 -4.56
N ILE A 133 10.27 -3.07 -5.12
CA ILE A 133 11.24 -2.75 -6.17
C ILE A 133 10.82 -3.48 -7.44
N VAL A 134 10.75 -2.72 -8.53
CA VAL A 134 10.40 -3.24 -9.86
C VAL A 134 11.66 -3.30 -10.70
N GLN A 135 11.94 -4.46 -11.25
CA GLN A 135 13.03 -4.67 -12.19
C GLN A 135 12.46 -5.20 -13.49
N PHE A 136 12.81 -4.57 -14.60
CA PHE A 136 12.40 -5.05 -15.92
C PHE A 136 13.40 -6.08 -16.44
N ASN A 137 12.86 -7.14 -17.00
CA ASN A 137 13.68 -8.15 -17.68
C ASN A 137 14.12 -7.67 -19.06
#